data_acb6200d607bc16b68b15bf860fd9b0e
#
_entry.id   acb6200d607bc16b68b15bf860fd9b0e
#
_cell.length_a   1.000
_cell.length_b   1.000
_cell.length_c   1.000
_cell.angle_alpha   90.00
_cell.angle_beta   90.00
_cell.angle_gamma   90.00
#
_symmetry.space_group_name_H-M   'P 1'
#
loop_
_entity.id
_entity.type
_entity.pdbx_description
1 polymer ?
#
loop_
_entity_poly.entity_id
_entity_poly.type
_entity_poly.pdbx_seq_one_letter_code
_entity_poly.pdbx_strand_id
1 'polypeptide(L)'
;MISITQFFIRTVRPVWCAFLTKLLYSGKRVSIGADFRTDSIPRIIIDKGCVLNIGSNVEFRRNIEIRVHGQSTVTIGNNTRIDRGVRILSANKSNILIDDGARIGLYSVLNGGDSISVGRKALISGFVYLQTSMHGFNTKEKFVQDQGYQHAPVILEEDSWLGTHVVVLPGITIGKGAIVGSNAVVTKSVKPYYVVAGVPAVPLKDRE
;
A
#
# COMPACT_ATOMS: atom_id res chain seq x y z
N MET A 1 -17.24 6.77 31.08
CA MET A 1 -15.90 6.75 31.70
C MET A 1 -15.04 5.73 30.94
N ILE A 2 -13.90 6.13 30.34
CA ILE A 2 -12.99 5.20 29.64
C ILE A 2 -12.26 4.40 30.73
N SER A 3 -12.23 3.06 30.63
CA SER A 3 -11.48 2.24 31.59
C SER A 3 -9.96 2.53 31.46
N ILE A 4 -9.20 2.33 32.55
CA ILE A 4 -7.74 2.48 32.55
C ILE A 4 -7.10 1.66 31.44
N THR A 5 -7.60 0.44 31.22
CA THR A 5 -7.15 -0.44 30.13
C THR A 5 -7.39 0.15 28.74
N GLN A 6 -8.56 0.76 28.52
CA GLN A 6 -8.87 1.41 27.24
C GLN A 6 -8.02 2.67 27.03
N PHE A 7 -7.78 3.46 28.08
CA PHE A 7 -6.89 4.61 28.02
C PHE A 7 -5.47 4.17 27.65
N PHE A 8 -4.95 3.15 28.31
CA PHE A 8 -3.61 2.62 27.99
C PHE A 8 -3.52 2.15 26.55
N ILE A 9 -4.47 1.33 26.08
CA ILE A 9 -4.45 0.78 24.71
C ILE A 9 -4.54 1.89 23.64
N ARG A 10 -5.35 2.91 23.87
CA ARG A 10 -5.64 3.94 22.85
C ARG A 10 -4.63 5.10 22.86
N THR A 11 -4.03 5.40 24.00
CA THR A 11 -3.21 6.60 24.17
C THR A 11 -1.75 6.29 24.43
N VAL A 12 -1.46 5.47 25.44
CA VAL A 12 -0.09 5.22 25.89
C VAL A 12 0.65 4.27 24.95
N ARG A 13 0.01 3.14 24.65
CA ARG A 13 0.62 2.08 23.84
C ARG A 13 1.08 2.55 22.46
N PRO A 14 0.28 3.31 21.66
CA PRO A 14 0.73 3.74 20.32
C PRO A 14 1.94 4.67 20.36
N VAL A 15 2.05 5.52 21.39
CA VAL A 15 3.21 6.41 21.56
C VAL A 15 4.43 5.61 21.98
N TRP A 16 4.27 4.67 22.91
CA TRP A 16 5.36 3.82 23.39
C TRP A 16 5.90 2.90 22.29
N CYS A 17 5.02 2.26 21.53
CA CYS A 17 5.40 1.44 20.38
C CYS A 17 6.09 2.28 19.28
N ALA A 18 5.66 3.52 19.07
CA ALA A 18 6.30 4.43 18.12
C ALA A 18 7.71 4.81 18.55
N PHE A 19 7.91 5.11 19.84
CA PHE A 19 9.24 5.36 20.41
C PHE A 19 10.18 4.16 20.20
N LEU A 20 9.73 2.96 20.53
CA LEU A 20 10.51 1.74 20.31
C LEU A 20 10.80 1.49 18.82
N THR A 21 9.83 1.75 17.94
CA THR A 21 10.01 1.63 16.49
C THR A 21 11.09 2.59 15.99
N LYS A 22 11.07 3.84 16.43
CA LYS A 22 12.12 4.82 16.10
C LYS A 22 13.49 4.38 16.61
N LEU A 23 13.56 3.89 17.83
CA LEU A 23 14.81 3.43 18.44
C LEU A 23 15.42 2.24 17.68
N LEU A 24 14.58 1.29 17.25
CA LEU A 24 15.02 0.06 16.58
C LEU A 24 15.41 0.26 15.11
N TYR A 25 14.71 1.15 14.40
CA TYR A 25 14.81 1.21 12.95
C TYR A 25 15.37 2.52 12.40
N SER A 26 15.28 3.68 13.11
CA SER A 26 15.77 4.95 12.57
C SER A 26 17.28 4.94 12.33
N GLY A 27 17.69 5.45 11.16
CA GLY A 27 19.10 5.49 10.77
C GLY A 27 19.26 5.91 9.32
N LYS A 28 20.40 5.62 8.72
CA LYS A 28 20.75 6.04 7.34
C LYS A 28 19.77 5.55 6.26
N ARG A 29 19.06 4.45 6.51
CA ARG A 29 18.16 3.81 5.54
C ARG A 29 16.67 3.95 5.86
N VAL A 30 16.36 4.30 7.11
CA VAL A 30 14.98 4.43 7.58
C VAL A 30 14.84 5.78 8.27
N SER A 31 13.97 6.63 7.73
CA SER A 31 13.56 7.89 8.36
C SER A 31 12.12 7.81 8.83
N ILE A 32 11.84 8.31 10.03
CA ILE A 32 10.50 8.35 10.61
C ILE A 32 10.24 9.75 11.14
N GLY A 33 9.26 10.42 10.56
CA GLY A 33 8.89 11.81 10.87
C GLY A 33 8.32 12.02 12.27
N ALA A 34 7.93 13.27 12.56
CA ALA A 34 7.30 13.66 13.80
C ALA A 34 5.91 13.03 13.95
N ASP A 35 5.41 12.93 15.18
CA ASP A 35 4.04 12.48 15.53
C ASP A 35 3.65 11.12 14.93
N PHE A 36 4.64 10.26 14.61
CA PHE A 36 4.41 8.88 14.23
C PHE A 36 3.78 8.11 15.39
N ARG A 37 2.73 7.33 15.11
CA ARG A 37 2.05 6.47 16.07
C ARG A 37 1.90 5.06 15.51
N THR A 38 2.01 4.04 16.36
CA THR A 38 1.78 2.65 15.96
C THR A 38 1.26 1.78 17.09
N ASP A 39 0.25 0.95 16.82
CA ASP A 39 -0.35 0.05 17.82
C ASP A 39 0.57 -1.14 18.20
N SER A 40 1.55 -1.47 17.38
CA SER A 40 2.58 -2.48 17.62
C SER A 40 3.84 -2.12 16.85
N ILE A 41 4.99 -2.63 17.26
CA ILE A 41 6.22 -2.49 16.49
C ILE A 41 6.01 -3.17 15.13
N PRO A 42 6.12 -2.43 13.98
CA PRO A 42 5.97 -3.01 12.66
C PRO A 42 7.15 -3.94 12.35
N ARG A 43 6.92 -4.93 11.50
CA ARG A 43 8.01 -5.76 10.96
C ARG A 43 8.61 -5.05 9.75
N ILE A 44 9.80 -4.48 9.91
CA ILE A 44 10.53 -3.82 8.83
C ILE A 44 11.75 -4.67 8.46
N ILE A 45 11.82 -5.09 7.19
CA ILE A 45 12.95 -5.81 6.61
C ILE A 45 13.46 -4.95 5.46
N ILE A 46 14.70 -4.48 5.57
CA ILE A 46 15.30 -3.57 4.59
C ILE A 46 16.72 -3.99 4.25
N ASP A 47 16.97 -4.22 2.96
CA ASP A 47 18.27 -4.63 2.45
C ASP A 47 19.22 -3.43 2.33
N LYS A 48 20.52 -3.76 2.16
CA LYS A 48 21.55 -2.76 1.85
C LYS A 48 21.22 -2.06 0.51
N GLY A 49 21.32 -0.73 0.49
CA GLY A 49 21.02 0.09 -0.70
C GLY A 49 19.53 0.41 -0.89
N CYS A 50 18.65 -0.05 0.03
CA CYS A 50 17.23 0.31 0.04
C CYS A 50 16.96 1.46 1.00
N VAL A 51 15.82 2.16 0.79
CA VAL A 51 15.40 3.31 1.60
C VAL A 51 13.94 3.19 1.98
N LEU A 52 13.63 3.51 3.24
CA LEU A 52 12.26 3.66 3.75
C LEU A 52 12.10 5.05 4.38
N ASN A 53 11.20 5.85 3.83
CA ASN A 53 10.86 7.15 4.38
C ASN A 53 9.41 7.14 4.88
N ILE A 54 9.21 7.48 6.15
CA ILE A 54 7.90 7.64 6.77
C ILE A 54 7.76 9.10 7.18
N GLY A 55 6.75 9.77 6.66
CA GLY A 55 6.47 11.18 6.92
C GLY A 55 5.98 11.46 8.33
N SER A 56 5.53 12.67 8.55
CA SER A 56 5.00 13.13 9.84
C SER A 56 3.50 12.83 9.99
N ASN A 57 3.06 12.67 11.26
CA ASN A 57 1.67 12.35 11.60
C ASN A 57 1.13 11.10 10.89
N VAL A 58 1.98 10.08 10.74
CA VAL A 58 1.62 8.78 10.16
C VAL A 58 1.16 7.85 11.27
N GLU A 59 0.04 7.16 11.02
CA GLU A 59 -0.54 6.18 11.94
C GLU A 59 -0.46 4.77 11.35
N PHE A 60 0.25 3.88 12.02
CA PHE A 60 0.22 2.45 11.74
C PHE A 60 -0.65 1.73 12.77
N ARG A 61 -1.54 0.88 12.30
CA ARG A 61 -2.21 -0.08 13.17
C ARG A 61 -1.30 -1.30 13.42
N ARG A 62 -1.80 -2.32 14.10
CA ARG A 62 -0.99 -3.49 14.45
C ARG A 62 -0.64 -4.37 13.24
N ASN A 63 0.47 -5.13 13.35
CA ASN A 63 0.89 -6.16 12.41
C ASN A 63 1.17 -5.64 10.99
N ILE A 64 1.76 -4.46 10.88
CA ILE A 64 2.24 -3.94 9.60
C ILE A 64 3.55 -4.64 9.24
N GLU A 65 3.67 -5.06 7.98
CA GLU A 65 4.91 -5.59 7.42
C GLU A 65 5.37 -4.75 6.23
N ILE A 66 6.63 -4.29 6.28
CA ILE A 66 7.27 -3.55 5.18
C ILE A 66 8.55 -4.29 4.83
N ARG A 67 8.68 -4.72 3.56
CA ARG A 67 9.89 -5.34 3.01
C ARG A 67 10.40 -4.51 1.85
N VAL A 68 11.68 -4.14 1.90
CA VAL A 68 12.32 -3.33 0.86
C VAL A 68 13.60 -4.01 0.42
N HIS A 69 13.61 -4.53 -0.79
CA HIS A 69 14.68 -5.34 -1.36
C HIS A 69 15.18 -4.78 -2.69
N GLY A 70 16.37 -5.21 -3.13
CA GLY A 70 16.83 -4.98 -4.50
C GLY A 70 17.00 -3.52 -4.88
N GLN A 71 17.57 -2.67 -4.01
CA GLN A 71 17.80 -1.24 -4.23
C GLN A 71 16.52 -0.43 -4.45
N SER A 72 15.43 -0.86 -3.81
CA SER A 72 14.12 -0.24 -3.91
C SER A 72 13.90 0.83 -2.85
N THR A 73 12.87 1.63 -3.05
CA THR A 73 12.46 2.69 -2.12
C THR A 73 10.98 2.56 -1.75
N VAL A 74 10.67 2.83 -0.48
CA VAL A 74 9.31 3.02 -0.01
C VAL A 74 9.21 4.40 0.64
N THR A 75 8.28 5.22 0.18
CA THR A 75 7.98 6.53 0.77
C THR A 75 6.52 6.58 1.17
N ILE A 76 6.26 6.91 2.43
CA ILE A 76 4.94 7.09 3.01
C ILE A 76 4.82 8.55 3.41
N GLY A 77 3.92 9.27 2.77
CA GLY A 77 3.67 10.70 2.96
C GLY A 77 3.05 11.03 4.32
N ASN A 78 2.90 12.33 4.56
CA ASN A 78 2.37 12.85 5.82
C ASN A 78 0.87 12.53 5.99
N ASN A 79 0.40 12.53 7.24
CA ASN A 79 -1.03 12.34 7.57
C ASN A 79 -1.62 11.04 7.02
N THR A 80 -0.80 10.06 6.69
CA THR A 80 -1.20 8.77 6.12
C THR A 80 -1.59 7.81 7.24
N ARG A 81 -2.62 7.00 6.98
CA ARG A 81 -3.03 5.93 7.90
C ARG A 81 -2.97 4.57 7.21
N ILE A 82 -2.26 3.64 7.83
CA ILE A 82 -2.14 2.25 7.38
C ILE A 82 -2.77 1.34 8.43
N ASP A 83 -3.82 0.62 8.04
CA ASP A 83 -4.58 -0.22 8.96
C ASP A 83 -3.89 -1.58 9.17
N ARG A 84 -4.41 -2.38 10.09
CA ARG A 84 -3.80 -3.62 10.56
C ARG A 84 -3.57 -4.64 9.44
N GLY A 85 -2.47 -5.36 9.56
CA GLY A 85 -2.14 -6.48 8.68
C GLY A 85 -1.76 -6.09 7.26
N VAL A 86 -1.60 -4.80 6.97
CA VAL A 86 -1.14 -4.34 5.65
C VAL A 86 0.29 -4.80 5.41
N ARG A 87 0.53 -5.31 4.19
CA ARG A 87 1.87 -5.67 3.70
C ARG A 87 2.28 -4.77 2.55
N ILE A 88 3.49 -4.23 2.65
CA ILE A 88 4.13 -3.44 1.60
C ILE A 88 5.42 -4.14 1.22
N LEU A 89 5.52 -4.59 -0.02
CA LEU A 89 6.70 -5.23 -0.59
C LEU A 89 7.21 -4.41 -1.77
N SER A 90 8.45 -3.94 -1.71
CA SER A 90 9.14 -3.24 -2.81
C SER A 90 10.39 -4.02 -3.18
N ALA A 91 10.53 -4.38 -4.46
CA ALA A 91 11.64 -5.17 -4.96
C ALA A 91 12.02 -4.73 -6.38
N ASN A 92 13.17 -5.23 -6.91
CA ASN A 92 13.60 -5.01 -8.31
C ASN A 92 13.79 -3.53 -8.69
N LYS A 93 14.36 -2.72 -7.80
CA LYS A 93 14.56 -1.27 -7.98
C LYS A 93 13.24 -0.49 -8.09
N SER A 94 12.13 -1.06 -7.61
CA SER A 94 10.83 -0.40 -7.63
C SER A 94 10.77 0.76 -6.63
N ASN A 95 9.84 1.68 -6.88
CA ASN A 95 9.51 2.77 -5.98
C ASN A 95 8.04 2.68 -5.57
N ILE A 96 7.78 2.48 -4.28
CA ILE A 96 6.43 2.57 -3.73
C ILE A 96 6.27 3.93 -3.08
N LEU A 97 5.38 4.75 -3.65
CA LEU A 97 4.97 6.04 -3.11
C LEU A 97 3.54 5.95 -2.59
N ILE A 98 3.35 6.25 -1.33
CA ILE A 98 2.04 6.48 -0.70
C ILE A 98 2.01 7.95 -0.32
N ASP A 99 1.23 8.74 -1.02
CA ASP A 99 1.24 10.20 -0.91
C ASP A 99 0.40 10.68 0.30
N ASP A 100 0.47 11.97 0.58
CA ASP A 100 -0.09 12.61 1.76
C ASP A 100 -1.59 12.34 1.94
N GLY A 101 -1.96 12.00 3.17
CA GLY A 101 -3.36 11.80 3.56
C GLY A 101 -4.00 10.53 3.01
N ALA A 102 -3.28 9.68 2.29
CA ALA A 102 -3.81 8.40 1.81
C ALA A 102 -4.17 7.47 2.98
N ARG A 103 -5.16 6.60 2.75
CA ARG A 103 -5.61 5.61 3.74
C ARG A 103 -5.60 4.22 3.13
N ILE A 104 -4.93 3.28 3.80
CA ILE A 104 -4.84 1.89 3.37
C ILE A 104 -5.54 1.01 4.39
N GLY A 105 -6.61 0.36 3.94
CA GLY A 105 -7.45 -0.50 4.75
C GLY A 105 -6.80 -1.83 5.11
N LEU A 106 -7.38 -2.47 6.10
CA LEU A 106 -6.88 -3.68 6.75
C LEU A 106 -6.56 -4.80 5.75
N TYR A 107 -5.48 -5.53 6.03
CA TYR A 107 -5.01 -6.71 5.26
C TYR A 107 -4.81 -6.47 3.76
N SER A 108 -4.70 -5.22 3.32
CA SER A 108 -4.35 -4.92 1.93
C SER A 108 -2.87 -5.20 1.67
N VAL A 109 -2.55 -5.55 0.43
CA VAL A 109 -1.20 -5.91 -0.01
C VAL A 109 -0.80 -5.02 -1.18
N LEU A 110 0.31 -4.32 -1.03
CA LEU A 110 0.99 -3.59 -2.09
C LEU A 110 2.20 -4.43 -2.51
N ASN A 111 2.06 -5.19 -3.62
CA ASN A 111 3.08 -6.11 -4.11
C ASN A 111 3.87 -5.46 -5.26
N GLY A 112 4.89 -4.69 -4.88
CA GLY A 112 5.72 -3.90 -5.76
C GLY A 112 6.97 -4.63 -6.27
N GLY A 113 6.79 -5.56 -7.21
CA GLY A 113 7.90 -6.01 -8.06
C GLY A 113 8.23 -5.01 -9.18
N ASP A 114 7.36 -4.05 -9.44
CA ASP A 114 7.53 -2.77 -10.11
C ASP A 114 6.91 -1.68 -9.22
N SER A 115 6.94 -0.42 -9.65
CA SER A 115 6.52 0.73 -8.88
C SER A 115 5.01 0.77 -8.61
N ILE A 116 4.65 1.25 -7.42
CA ILE A 116 3.27 1.53 -7.03
C ILE A 116 3.18 2.99 -6.60
N SER A 117 2.26 3.74 -7.17
CA SER A 117 1.94 5.09 -6.74
C SER A 117 0.51 5.13 -6.19
N VAL A 118 0.38 5.55 -4.93
CA VAL A 118 -0.91 5.81 -4.29
C VAL A 118 -1.00 7.31 -4.06
N GLY A 119 -1.83 7.97 -4.84
CA GLY A 119 -1.97 9.42 -4.88
C GLY A 119 -2.55 10.03 -3.60
N ARG A 120 -2.42 11.34 -3.50
CA ARG A 120 -2.87 12.13 -2.36
C ARG A 120 -4.34 11.84 -2.02
N LYS A 121 -4.63 11.59 -0.73
CA LYS A 121 -5.98 11.28 -0.23
C LYS A 121 -6.68 10.10 -0.91
N ALA A 122 -5.96 9.26 -1.64
CA ALA A 122 -6.54 8.02 -2.15
C ALA A 122 -7.01 7.12 -0.99
N LEU A 123 -8.13 6.45 -1.20
CA LEU A 123 -8.74 5.57 -0.21
C LEU A 123 -8.72 4.13 -0.71
N ILE A 124 -7.97 3.29 -0.04
CA ILE A 124 -7.93 1.84 -0.27
C ILE A 124 -8.69 1.17 0.88
N SER A 125 -9.79 0.50 0.58
CA SER A 125 -10.54 -0.28 1.58
C SER A 125 -9.78 -1.55 1.98
N GLY A 126 -10.35 -2.37 2.84
CA GLY A 126 -9.68 -3.60 3.29
C GLY A 126 -9.56 -4.68 2.22
N PHE A 127 -8.54 -5.56 2.37
CA PHE A 127 -8.31 -6.74 1.53
C PHE A 127 -8.08 -6.42 0.03
N VAL A 128 -7.57 -5.24 -0.27
CA VAL A 128 -7.20 -4.86 -1.64
C VAL A 128 -5.84 -5.43 -1.99
N TYR A 129 -5.69 -5.91 -3.23
CA TYR A 129 -4.41 -6.40 -3.75
C TYR A 129 -3.97 -5.55 -4.95
N LEU A 130 -2.89 -4.79 -4.78
CA LEU A 130 -2.22 -4.09 -5.87
C LEU A 130 -1.07 -4.98 -6.37
N GLN A 131 -1.18 -5.46 -7.59
CA GLN A 131 -0.24 -6.41 -8.19
C GLN A 131 0.54 -5.75 -9.31
N THR A 132 1.86 -5.73 -9.21
CA THR A 132 2.75 -5.20 -10.26
C THR A 132 3.55 -6.28 -10.98
N SER A 133 3.36 -7.55 -10.58
CA SER A 133 4.12 -8.67 -11.13
C SER A 133 3.19 -9.83 -11.47
N MET A 134 3.38 -10.43 -12.63
CA MET A 134 2.72 -11.68 -13.03
C MET A 134 3.76 -12.65 -13.57
N HIS A 135 3.55 -13.94 -13.37
CA HIS A 135 4.34 -14.95 -14.08
C HIS A 135 4.14 -14.85 -15.59
N GLY A 136 5.20 -15.08 -16.35
CA GLY A 136 5.10 -15.31 -17.77
C GLY A 136 4.33 -16.59 -18.04
N PHE A 137 3.44 -16.58 -19.07
CA PHE A 137 2.65 -17.74 -19.48
C PHE A 137 2.48 -17.80 -21.01
N ASN A 138 3.49 -17.30 -21.71
CA ASN A 138 3.43 -17.12 -23.18
C ASN A 138 3.56 -18.43 -23.96
N THR A 139 4.05 -19.50 -23.34
CA THR A 139 4.22 -20.80 -23.99
C THR A 139 3.70 -21.93 -23.10
N LYS A 140 3.13 -22.95 -23.75
CA LYS A 140 2.74 -24.21 -23.09
C LYS A 140 3.90 -25.21 -22.96
N GLU A 141 5.04 -24.93 -23.58
CA GLU A 141 6.22 -25.80 -23.61
C GLU A 141 7.06 -25.74 -22.31
N LYS A 142 6.79 -24.75 -21.45
CA LYS A 142 7.45 -24.54 -20.16
C LYS A 142 6.45 -24.43 -19.03
N PHE A 143 6.82 -24.92 -17.85
CA PHE A 143 6.02 -24.65 -16.66
C PHE A 143 5.92 -23.14 -16.40
N VAL A 144 4.79 -22.67 -15.91
CA VAL A 144 4.56 -21.25 -15.63
C VAL A 144 5.64 -20.67 -14.71
N GLN A 145 6.07 -21.42 -13.68
CA GLN A 145 7.11 -20.96 -12.76
C GLN A 145 8.49 -20.75 -13.42
N ASP A 146 8.74 -21.36 -14.59
CA ASP A 146 10.00 -21.29 -15.32
C ASP A 146 10.00 -20.24 -16.44
N GLN A 147 8.88 -19.52 -16.63
CA GLN A 147 8.74 -18.48 -17.66
C GLN A 147 9.11 -17.08 -17.16
N GLY A 148 9.60 -16.96 -15.90
CA GLY A 148 9.97 -15.68 -15.30
C GLY A 148 8.78 -14.81 -14.93
N TYR A 149 9.01 -13.50 -14.84
CA TYR A 149 8.00 -12.53 -14.45
C TYR A 149 7.89 -11.40 -15.46
N GLN A 150 6.68 -10.89 -15.62
CA GLN A 150 6.39 -9.63 -16.27
C GLN A 150 6.02 -8.61 -15.20
N HIS A 151 6.56 -7.41 -15.31
CA HIS A 151 6.37 -6.35 -14.34
C HIS A 151 5.79 -5.12 -15.05
N ALA A 152 4.84 -4.45 -14.40
CA ALA A 152 4.34 -3.15 -14.85
C ALA A 152 3.77 -2.37 -13.65
N PRO A 153 3.91 -1.02 -13.63
CA PRO A 153 3.53 -0.21 -12.49
C PRO A 153 2.02 -0.19 -12.29
N VAL A 154 1.60 0.10 -11.05
CA VAL A 154 0.21 0.40 -10.70
C VAL A 154 0.15 1.82 -10.16
N ILE A 155 -0.77 2.62 -10.71
CA ILE A 155 -0.95 4.03 -10.34
C ILE A 155 -2.38 4.25 -9.89
N LEU A 156 -2.55 4.72 -8.66
CA LEU A 156 -3.77 5.28 -8.14
C LEU A 156 -3.59 6.78 -8.06
N GLU A 157 -4.35 7.53 -8.83
CA GLU A 157 -4.28 8.99 -8.80
C GLU A 157 -5.02 9.56 -7.57
N GLU A 158 -4.87 10.87 -7.36
CA GLU A 158 -5.48 11.61 -6.25
C GLU A 158 -6.98 11.33 -6.11
N ASP A 159 -7.48 11.23 -4.85
CA ASP A 159 -8.91 11.05 -4.51
C ASP A 159 -9.56 9.78 -5.11
N SER A 160 -8.77 8.84 -5.61
CA SER A 160 -9.31 7.56 -6.08
C SER A 160 -9.75 6.67 -4.91
N TRP A 161 -10.80 5.86 -5.13
CA TRP A 161 -11.29 4.95 -4.11
C TRP A 161 -11.42 3.52 -4.63
N LEU A 162 -10.75 2.59 -3.94
CA LEU A 162 -10.90 1.15 -4.15
C LEU A 162 -11.77 0.55 -3.04
N GLY A 163 -12.88 -0.07 -3.42
CA GLY A 163 -13.73 -0.85 -2.53
C GLY A 163 -13.00 -2.08 -1.97
N THR A 164 -13.61 -2.75 -1.02
CA THR A 164 -13.02 -3.95 -0.39
C THR A 164 -12.86 -5.10 -1.38
N HIS A 165 -11.79 -5.92 -1.19
CA HIS A 165 -11.46 -7.08 -2.04
C HIS A 165 -11.23 -6.73 -3.52
N VAL A 166 -10.85 -5.50 -3.84
CA VAL A 166 -10.46 -5.14 -5.21
C VAL A 166 -9.08 -5.69 -5.52
N VAL A 167 -8.92 -6.23 -6.71
CA VAL A 167 -7.63 -6.61 -7.29
C VAL A 167 -7.33 -5.69 -8.47
N VAL A 168 -6.15 -5.07 -8.47
CA VAL A 168 -5.64 -4.25 -9.57
C VAL A 168 -4.47 -4.98 -10.21
N LEU A 169 -4.57 -5.28 -11.51
CA LEU A 169 -3.54 -6.00 -12.27
C LEU A 169 -2.39 -5.06 -12.68
N PRO A 170 -1.22 -5.62 -13.09
CA PRO A 170 -0.07 -4.82 -13.53
C PRO A 170 -0.39 -3.90 -14.72
N GLY A 171 0.23 -2.71 -14.74
CA GLY A 171 0.09 -1.74 -15.83
C GLY A 171 -1.17 -0.87 -15.78
N ILE A 172 -1.90 -0.89 -14.66
CA ILE A 172 -3.19 -0.20 -14.53
C ILE A 172 -3.04 1.14 -13.84
N THR A 173 -3.71 2.15 -14.41
CA THR A 173 -3.93 3.46 -13.79
C THR A 173 -5.40 3.61 -13.38
N ILE A 174 -5.64 3.92 -12.12
CA ILE A 174 -6.94 4.35 -11.60
C ILE A 174 -6.92 5.87 -11.57
N GLY A 175 -7.69 6.49 -12.46
CA GLY A 175 -7.70 7.94 -12.67
C GLY A 175 -8.18 8.71 -11.45
N LYS A 176 -7.85 10.01 -11.41
CA LYS A 176 -8.24 10.94 -10.35
C LYS A 176 -9.72 10.85 -10.03
N GLY A 177 -10.05 10.72 -8.75
CA GLY A 177 -11.44 10.66 -8.30
C GLY A 177 -12.23 9.45 -8.78
N ALA A 178 -11.60 8.47 -9.45
CA ALA A 178 -12.29 7.27 -9.88
C ALA A 178 -12.63 6.35 -8.71
N ILE A 179 -13.71 5.60 -8.85
CA ILE A 179 -14.20 4.67 -7.83
C ILE A 179 -14.26 3.26 -8.41
N VAL A 180 -13.67 2.31 -7.70
CA VAL A 180 -13.75 0.88 -8.03
C VAL A 180 -14.62 0.18 -6.99
N GLY A 181 -15.73 -0.40 -7.43
CA GLY A 181 -16.66 -1.13 -6.57
C GLY A 181 -16.01 -2.36 -5.93
N SER A 182 -16.53 -2.76 -4.78
CA SER A 182 -16.03 -3.93 -4.04
C SER A 182 -16.06 -5.21 -4.86
N ASN A 183 -15.11 -6.12 -4.61
CA ASN A 183 -14.90 -7.40 -5.31
C ASN A 183 -14.61 -7.27 -6.82
N ALA A 184 -14.22 -6.10 -7.29
CA ALA A 184 -13.85 -5.92 -8.69
C ALA A 184 -12.43 -6.40 -9.00
N VAL A 185 -12.21 -6.89 -10.23
CA VAL A 185 -10.88 -7.16 -10.80
C VAL A 185 -10.64 -6.17 -11.94
N VAL A 186 -9.71 -5.23 -11.69
CA VAL A 186 -9.41 -4.17 -12.66
C VAL A 186 -8.33 -4.66 -13.61
N THR A 187 -8.75 -4.86 -14.88
CA THR A 187 -7.92 -5.38 -15.98
C THR A 187 -7.57 -4.32 -17.02
N LYS A 188 -8.16 -3.12 -16.92
CA LYS A 188 -7.93 -1.97 -17.81
C LYS A 188 -7.92 -0.70 -17.00
N SER A 189 -7.13 0.29 -17.42
CA SER A 189 -7.08 1.59 -16.75
C SER A 189 -8.46 2.27 -16.71
N VAL A 190 -8.73 2.94 -15.58
CA VAL A 190 -10.00 3.61 -15.29
C VAL A 190 -9.82 5.11 -15.50
N LYS A 191 -10.69 5.73 -16.28
CA LYS A 191 -10.64 7.17 -16.53
C LYS A 191 -10.94 7.95 -15.23
N PRO A 192 -10.44 9.21 -15.14
CA PRO A 192 -10.79 10.07 -14.01
C PRO A 192 -12.32 10.18 -13.81
N TYR A 193 -12.73 10.17 -12.54
CA TYR A 193 -14.13 10.31 -12.10
C TYR A 193 -15.10 9.21 -12.58
N TYR A 194 -14.60 8.11 -13.14
CA TYR A 194 -15.44 6.96 -13.49
C TYR A 194 -15.69 6.06 -12.27
N VAL A 195 -16.91 5.51 -12.21
CA VAL A 195 -17.28 4.43 -11.30
C VAL A 195 -17.28 3.13 -12.10
N VAL A 196 -16.44 2.17 -11.68
CA VAL A 196 -16.34 0.85 -12.32
C VAL A 196 -16.60 -0.25 -11.30
N ALA A 197 -17.12 -1.41 -11.72
CA ALA A 197 -17.26 -2.59 -10.87
C ALA A 197 -17.32 -3.88 -11.70
N GLY A 198 -17.22 -5.01 -11.01
CA GLY A 198 -17.37 -6.36 -11.59
C GLY A 198 -16.06 -7.06 -11.88
N VAL A 199 -16.17 -8.28 -12.45
CA VAL A 199 -15.05 -9.16 -12.84
C VAL A 199 -15.28 -9.64 -14.29
N PRO A 200 -14.56 -9.06 -15.25
CA PRO A 200 -13.66 -7.89 -15.13
C PRO A 200 -14.43 -6.59 -14.83
N ALA A 201 -13.73 -5.61 -14.24
CA ALA A 201 -14.34 -4.31 -13.94
C ALA A 201 -14.72 -3.57 -15.24
N VAL A 202 -15.96 -3.12 -15.30
CA VAL A 202 -16.53 -2.35 -16.42
C VAL A 202 -17.11 -1.02 -15.92
N PRO A 203 -17.15 0.02 -16.78
CA PRO A 203 -17.77 1.29 -16.43
C PRO A 203 -19.25 1.14 -16.07
N LEU A 204 -19.70 1.80 -15.01
CA LEU A 204 -21.08 1.86 -14.57
C LEU A 204 -21.68 3.26 -14.80
N LYS A 205 -20.97 4.30 -14.39
CA LYS A 205 -21.40 5.70 -14.50
C LYS A 205 -20.22 6.65 -14.26
N ASP A 206 -20.41 7.91 -14.56
CA ASP A 206 -19.55 8.98 -14.11
C ASP A 206 -19.84 9.33 -12.64
N ARG A 207 -18.83 9.81 -11.92
CA ARG A 207 -18.98 10.39 -10.59
C ARG A 207 -19.40 11.86 -10.76
N GLU A 208 -20.58 12.19 -10.29
CA GLU A 208 -21.09 13.57 -10.23
C GLU A 208 -20.41 14.39 -9.12
#